data_c3c09b432fac40055c6b4792c95a46f3
#
_entry.id   c3c09b432fac40055c6b4792c95a46f3
#
_cell.length_a   1.000
_cell.length_b   1.000
_cell.length_c   1.000
_cell.angle_alpha   90.00
_cell.angle_beta   90.00
_cell.angle_gamma   90.00
#
_symmetry.space_group_name_H-M   'P 1'
#
loop_
_entity.id
_entity.type
_entity.pdbx_description
1 polymer ?
#
loop_
_entity_poly.entity_id
_entity_poly.type
_entity_poly.pdbx_seq_one_letter_code
_entity_poly.pdbx_strand_id
1 'polypeptide(L)'
;MRATSDHGRKLSRRGFGRHLALAGLGVALAYGGLGSTLGLAAADLHVLNWQGYGTDEAWAVKLFEQRTGCKVVHDYFNSEQEMLTKLRTNPGTYDVVLINSVFTRQAATEGLIQPIDTSKITNWQDLNPKLRDSTYLNTGGKTYGLSWVWGVTSFAYNTDVIKTKPDSIEVLWDPSHAGRVGWRDDPVEAVAFGAIATGQDPNNPADLDKVRQKLLALKPQLKTFWSSEDEWNKHLAGKDFDVATYWSGSAARSAKAFHLPVEFVVPKEGAIGWFDGLSLAANAPNADCALKFIDFMVSPEFYVKWDTDVGAPASANQAADDKLPADAFNRVVMGQPGMQERLFYMAPLTDEQRKKFTELWEQVKTELGK
;
A
#
# COMPACT_ATOMS: atom_id res chain seq x y z
N MET A 1 36.70 3.14 53.73
CA MET A 1 37.36 1.91 54.13
C MET A 1 37.60 1.10 52.88
N ARG A 2 38.89 1.06 52.49
CA ARG A 2 39.78 -0.08 52.21
C ARG A 2 39.20 -1.09 51.24
N ALA A 3 39.82 -1.49 50.15
CA ALA A 3 41.18 -1.44 49.62
C ALA A 3 41.29 -2.65 48.68
N THR A 4 41.79 -2.42 47.43
CA THR A 4 42.93 -3.07 46.76
C THR A 4 42.91 -4.59 46.58
N SER A 5 43.22 -5.13 45.41
CA SER A 5 44.49 -5.28 44.70
C SER A 5 44.28 -6.01 43.42
N ASP A 6 44.63 -5.60 42.22
CA ASP A 6 45.93 -5.62 41.55
C ASP A 6 46.67 -6.97 41.59
N HIS A 7 46.86 -7.59 40.43
CA HIS A 7 48.02 -8.38 40.06
C HIS A 7 48.10 -8.61 38.54
N GLY A 8 48.99 -7.87 37.92
CA GLY A 8 49.49 -8.12 36.57
C GLY A 8 50.67 -9.09 36.56
N ARG A 9 50.96 -9.66 35.39
CA ARG A 9 52.27 -10.19 34.92
C ARG A 9 52.23 -10.33 33.43
N LYS A 10 52.88 -9.57 32.74
CA LYS A 10 54.19 -9.36 32.07
C LYS A 10 54.72 -10.59 31.31
N LEU A 11 54.77 -10.40 29.98
CA LEU A 11 55.86 -10.62 29.00
C LEU A 11 56.72 -11.88 29.04
N SER A 12 56.82 -12.55 27.87
CA SER A 12 58.13 -13.01 27.37
C SER A 12 58.13 -13.13 25.84
N ARG A 13 59.12 -12.43 25.24
CA ARG A 13 59.59 -12.55 23.84
C ARG A 13 60.72 -13.59 23.77
N ARG A 14 60.86 -14.24 22.59
CA ARG A 14 62.10 -14.73 21.91
C ARG A 14 61.68 -15.92 21.05
N GLY A 15 62.16 -16.17 19.83
CA GLY A 15 63.13 -15.54 18.96
C GLY A 15 63.41 -16.53 17.79
N PHE A 16 63.74 -15.98 16.68
CA PHE A 16 64.58 -16.44 15.54
C PHE A 16 64.75 -17.92 15.20
N GLY A 17 64.58 -18.22 13.88
CA GLY A 17 65.15 -19.39 13.22
C GLY A 17 64.81 -19.46 11.73
N ARG A 18 65.72 -18.90 10.90
CA ARG A 18 65.78 -19.07 9.44
C ARG A 18 66.34 -20.47 9.12
N HIS A 19 65.75 -21.21 8.14
CA HIS A 19 66.52 -22.06 7.23
C HIS A 19 65.83 -22.13 5.86
N LEU A 20 66.56 -21.78 4.81
CA LEU A 20 66.33 -22.08 3.39
C LEU A 20 66.71 -23.54 3.13
N ALA A 21 65.94 -24.18 2.26
CA ALA A 21 66.44 -25.20 1.35
C ALA A 21 65.57 -25.28 0.07
N LEU A 22 66.24 -25.11 -1.05
CA LEU A 22 65.73 -25.36 -2.43
C LEU A 22 65.78 -26.85 -2.72
N ALA A 23 64.81 -27.33 -3.51
CA ALA A 23 64.97 -28.04 -4.80
C ALA A 23 63.84 -29.00 -5.08
N GLY A 24 63.42 -29.01 -6.33
CA GLY A 24 62.81 -30.19 -6.97
C GLY A 24 61.63 -29.91 -7.91
N LEU A 25 61.91 -29.82 -9.21
CA LEU A 25 60.95 -29.82 -10.32
C LEU A 25 60.03 -31.06 -10.28
N GLY A 26 58.73 -30.80 -10.56
CA GLY A 26 57.78 -31.84 -10.92
C GLY A 26 56.59 -31.24 -11.67
N VAL A 27 56.67 -31.25 -13.02
CA VAL A 27 55.55 -30.86 -13.90
C VAL A 27 54.55 -32.01 -13.90
N ALA A 28 53.32 -31.70 -13.47
CA ALA A 28 52.13 -32.49 -13.80
C ALA A 28 50.98 -31.56 -14.21
N LEU A 29 50.81 -31.48 -15.52
CA LEU A 29 49.58 -30.87 -16.12
C LEU A 29 48.42 -31.81 -15.82
N ALA A 30 47.54 -31.39 -14.90
CA ALA A 30 46.19 -31.90 -14.79
C ALA A 30 45.23 -30.78 -15.16
N TYR A 31 44.71 -30.84 -16.38
CA TYR A 31 43.52 -30.06 -16.78
C TYR A 31 42.31 -30.59 -15.98
N GLY A 32 42.05 -29.99 -14.86
CA GLY A 32 40.80 -30.13 -14.12
C GLY A 32 40.07 -28.79 -14.22
N GLY A 33 39.18 -28.69 -15.20
CA GLY A 33 38.27 -27.52 -15.30
C GLY A 33 37.35 -27.49 -14.08
N LEU A 34 37.76 -26.80 -13.03
CA LEU A 34 36.86 -26.29 -12.00
C LEU A 34 36.20 -25.03 -12.59
N GLY A 35 35.04 -25.27 -13.25
CA GLY A 35 34.08 -24.22 -13.49
C GLY A 35 33.67 -23.66 -12.13
N SER A 36 34.38 -22.61 -11.69
CA SER A 36 33.90 -21.76 -10.64
C SER A 36 32.64 -21.12 -11.18
N THR A 37 31.51 -21.72 -10.88
CA THR A 37 30.25 -20.95 -10.84
C THR A 37 30.50 -19.90 -9.77
N LEU A 38 30.90 -18.71 -10.20
CA LEU A 38 30.73 -17.50 -9.41
C LEU A 38 29.22 -17.47 -9.12
N GLY A 39 28.81 -18.01 -7.98
CA GLY A 39 27.51 -17.75 -7.42
C GLY A 39 27.43 -16.23 -7.30
N LEU A 40 26.71 -15.59 -8.20
CA LEU A 40 26.31 -14.20 -8.02
C LEU A 40 25.71 -14.16 -6.62
N ALA A 41 26.33 -13.42 -5.72
CA ALA A 41 25.76 -13.16 -4.42
C ALA A 41 24.33 -12.66 -4.68
N ALA A 42 23.37 -13.30 -4.03
CA ALA A 42 21.98 -12.88 -4.17
C ALA A 42 21.91 -11.39 -3.87
N ALA A 43 21.43 -10.60 -4.82
CA ALA A 43 21.29 -9.17 -4.62
C ALA A 43 20.10 -8.95 -3.67
N ASP A 44 20.32 -8.19 -2.59
CA ASP A 44 19.25 -7.80 -1.67
C ASP A 44 18.37 -6.75 -2.37
N LEU A 45 17.13 -7.11 -2.66
CA LEU A 45 16.10 -6.22 -3.22
C LEU A 45 15.37 -5.53 -2.07
N HIS A 46 15.58 -4.23 -1.93
CA HIS A 46 14.95 -3.45 -0.87
C HIS A 46 13.61 -2.87 -1.33
N VAL A 47 12.53 -3.29 -0.67
CA VAL A 47 11.15 -2.89 -0.96
C VAL A 47 10.60 -2.04 0.17
N LEU A 48 10.15 -0.82 -0.15
CA LEU A 48 9.50 0.10 0.78
C LEU A 48 7.99 0.07 0.57
N ASN A 49 7.23 -0.43 1.55
CA ASN A 49 5.78 -0.61 1.45
C ASN A 49 5.08 -0.44 2.81
N TRP A 50 3.75 -0.45 2.80
CA TRP A 50 2.94 -0.68 3.99
C TRP A 50 3.12 -2.12 4.48
N GLN A 51 3.22 -2.31 5.79
CA GLN A 51 3.31 -3.65 6.37
C GLN A 51 1.99 -4.44 6.13
N GLY A 52 2.12 -5.68 5.68
CA GLY A 52 0.95 -6.55 5.42
C GLY A 52 0.15 -6.16 4.19
N TYR A 53 0.73 -5.37 3.28
CA TYR A 53 0.06 -4.93 2.06
C TYR A 53 0.62 -5.66 0.82
N GLY A 54 0.58 -6.99 0.87
CA GLY A 54 0.77 -7.90 -0.26
C GLY A 54 2.20 -8.18 -0.69
N THR A 55 3.07 -7.18 -0.80
CA THR A 55 4.45 -7.40 -1.27
C THR A 55 5.27 -8.27 -0.32
N ASP A 56 4.88 -8.33 0.94
CA ASP A 56 5.52 -9.08 2.03
C ASP A 56 4.84 -10.43 2.33
N GLU A 57 3.95 -10.89 1.47
CA GLU A 57 3.38 -12.24 1.56
C GLU A 57 4.48 -13.29 1.50
N ALA A 58 4.66 -14.06 2.59
CA ALA A 58 5.78 -14.97 2.76
C ALA A 58 5.92 -16.00 1.63
N TRP A 59 4.79 -16.51 1.10
CA TRP A 59 4.77 -17.44 -0.01
C TRP A 59 5.25 -16.80 -1.31
N ALA A 60 4.87 -15.53 -1.54
CA ALA A 60 5.21 -14.77 -2.75
C ALA A 60 6.70 -14.40 -2.75
N VAL A 61 7.20 -13.89 -1.63
CA VAL A 61 8.62 -13.61 -1.41
C VAL A 61 9.46 -14.87 -1.68
N LYS A 62 9.11 -15.97 -1.04
CA LYS A 62 9.81 -17.25 -1.25
C LYS A 62 9.81 -17.71 -2.71
N LEU A 63 8.66 -17.61 -3.39
CA LEU A 63 8.52 -18.01 -4.79
C LEU A 63 9.38 -17.12 -5.70
N PHE A 64 9.33 -15.80 -5.48
CA PHE A 64 10.13 -14.83 -6.23
C PHE A 64 11.64 -15.07 -6.05
N GLU A 65 12.09 -15.22 -4.81
CA GLU A 65 13.50 -15.51 -4.50
C GLU A 65 14.01 -16.80 -5.16
N GLN A 66 13.20 -17.86 -5.13
CA GLN A 66 13.53 -19.14 -5.78
C GLN A 66 13.67 -19.02 -7.30
N ARG A 67 12.85 -18.18 -7.94
CA ARG A 67 12.85 -18.00 -9.40
C ARG A 67 13.94 -17.08 -9.89
N THR A 68 14.27 -16.07 -9.11
CA THR A 68 15.14 -14.97 -9.58
C THR A 68 16.52 -14.95 -8.95
N GLY A 69 16.69 -15.58 -7.78
CA GLY A 69 17.87 -15.46 -6.96
C GLY A 69 18.01 -14.11 -6.24
N CYS A 70 17.04 -13.19 -6.40
CA CYS A 70 17.02 -11.90 -5.70
C CYS A 70 16.40 -12.10 -4.32
N LYS A 71 17.09 -11.71 -3.25
CA LYS A 71 16.59 -11.79 -1.89
C LYS A 71 15.78 -10.53 -1.55
N VAL A 72 14.56 -10.68 -1.05
CA VAL A 72 13.68 -9.55 -0.74
C VAL A 72 13.83 -9.11 0.71
N VAL A 73 14.07 -7.81 0.90
CA VAL A 73 14.15 -7.15 2.21
C VAL A 73 13.14 -6.02 2.26
N HIS A 74 12.22 -6.07 3.22
CA HIS A 74 11.21 -5.04 3.39
C HIS A 74 11.62 -4.00 4.43
N ASP A 75 11.32 -2.74 4.13
CA ASP A 75 11.15 -1.64 5.09
C ASP A 75 9.74 -1.08 4.95
N TYR A 76 9.20 -0.53 6.03
CA TYR A 76 7.81 -0.13 6.10
C TYR A 76 7.65 1.36 6.42
N PHE A 77 6.51 1.91 6.03
CA PHE A 77 6.08 3.25 6.41
C PHE A 77 4.62 3.22 6.89
N ASN A 78 4.22 4.27 7.60
CA ASN A 78 2.88 4.39 8.17
C ASN A 78 2.11 5.59 7.58
N SER A 79 2.74 6.34 6.68
CA SER A 79 2.11 7.43 5.93
C SER A 79 2.90 7.73 4.66
N GLU A 80 2.23 8.29 3.65
CA GLU A 80 2.88 8.73 2.41
C GLU A 80 3.95 9.82 2.68
N GLN A 81 3.78 10.63 3.70
CA GLN A 81 4.77 11.63 4.10
C GLN A 81 6.04 10.98 4.68
N GLU A 82 5.87 9.92 5.46
CA GLU A 82 7.00 9.11 5.94
C GLU A 82 7.72 8.44 4.78
N MET A 83 6.98 7.84 3.84
CA MET A 83 7.52 7.23 2.63
C MET A 83 8.39 8.23 1.85
N LEU A 84 7.87 9.42 1.53
CA LEU A 84 8.62 10.48 0.84
C LEU A 84 9.86 10.90 1.64
N THR A 85 9.75 11.00 2.96
CA THR A 85 10.88 11.34 3.84
C THR A 85 11.96 10.28 3.80
N LYS A 86 11.59 8.99 3.88
CA LYS A 86 12.53 7.87 3.76
C LYS A 86 13.27 7.89 2.43
N LEU A 87 12.59 8.13 1.31
CA LEU A 87 13.21 8.25 0.00
C LEU A 87 14.20 9.43 -0.08
N ARG A 88 13.86 10.60 0.49
CA ARG A 88 14.71 11.79 0.50
C ARG A 88 15.97 11.61 1.35
N THR A 89 15.84 10.94 2.50
CA THR A 89 16.93 10.82 3.47
C THR A 89 17.83 9.61 3.23
N ASN A 90 17.36 8.62 2.44
CA ASN A 90 18.11 7.40 2.16
C ASN A 90 18.22 7.13 0.64
N PRO A 91 18.85 8.03 -0.12
CA PRO A 91 19.00 7.86 -1.57
C PRO A 91 19.81 6.60 -1.89
N GLY A 92 19.35 5.80 -2.85
CA GLY A 92 20.00 4.57 -3.27
C GLY A 92 19.92 3.41 -2.28
N THR A 93 19.01 3.48 -1.29
CA THR A 93 18.77 2.37 -0.35
C THR A 93 17.67 1.46 -0.88
N TYR A 94 16.63 2.03 -1.45
CA TYR A 94 15.46 1.27 -1.92
C TYR A 94 15.55 0.98 -3.41
N ASP A 95 14.98 -0.17 -3.81
CA ASP A 95 14.83 -0.58 -5.20
C ASP A 95 13.39 -0.38 -5.69
N VAL A 96 12.42 -0.83 -4.90
CA VAL A 96 10.99 -0.71 -5.20
C VAL A 96 10.31 0.07 -4.09
N VAL A 97 9.40 0.95 -4.47
CA VAL A 97 8.53 1.64 -3.51
C VAL A 97 7.08 1.58 -3.99
N LEU A 98 6.17 1.27 -3.07
CA LEU A 98 4.74 1.46 -3.29
C LEU A 98 4.38 2.92 -3.05
N ILE A 99 3.63 3.49 -3.98
CA ILE A 99 3.19 4.89 -3.90
C ILE A 99 1.72 4.99 -4.31
N ASN A 100 0.91 5.62 -3.47
CA ASN A 100 -0.42 6.03 -3.92
C ASN A 100 -0.28 7.01 -5.10
N SER A 101 -1.06 6.80 -6.13
CA SER A 101 -0.95 7.50 -7.43
C SER A 101 -0.93 9.03 -7.32
N VAL A 102 -1.59 9.61 -6.31
CA VAL A 102 -1.61 11.07 -6.11
C VAL A 102 -0.25 11.64 -5.70
N PHE A 103 0.67 10.82 -5.18
CA PHE A 103 2.02 11.22 -4.78
C PHE A 103 3.10 10.88 -5.81
N THR A 104 2.79 10.04 -6.81
CA THR A 104 3.78 9.58 -7.81
C THR A 104 4.38 10.75 -8.58
N ARG A 105 3.57 11.72 -9.01
CA ARG A 105 4.08 12.91 -9.73
C ARG A 105 5.01 13.74 -8.85
N GLN A 106 4.70 13.91 -7.56
CA GLN A 106 5.58 14.60 -6.61
C GLN A 106 6.91 13.88 -6.49
N ALA A 107 6.88 12.57 -6.25
CA ALA A 107 8.09 11.75 -6.13
C ALA A 107 8.95 11.79 -7.41
N ALA A 108 8.33 11.77 -8.59
CA ALA A 108 9.02 11.91 -9.87
C ALA A 108 9.65 13.30 -10.07
N THR A 109 8.93 14.37 -9.71
CA THR A 109 9.42 15.75 -9.83
C THR A 109 10.59 16.02 -8.88
N GLU A 110 10.56 15.45 -7.69
CA GLU A 110 11.65 15.54 -6.71
C GLU A 110 12.83 14.60 -7.05
N GLY A 111 12.72 13.77 -8.09
CA GLY A 111 13.77 12.82 -8.47
C GLY A 111 13.95 11.67 -7.47
N LEU A 112 12.91 11.31 -6.71
CA LEU A 112 12.91 10.23 -5.74
C LEU A 112 12.64 8.86 -6.37
N ILE A 113 12.05 8.85 -7.57
CA ILE A 113 11.80 7.67 -8.39
C ILE A 113 12.26 7.91 -9.81
N GLN A 114 12.53 6.85 -10.54
CA GLN A 114 13.01 6.91 -11.93
C GLN A 114 12.03 6.25 -12.89
N PRO A 115 12.13 6.55 -14.19
CA PRO A 115 11.27 5.93 -15.19
C PRO A 115 11.43 4.43 -15.25
N ILE A 116 10.31 3.74 -15.46
CA ILE A 116 10.24 2.29 -15.67
C ILE A 116 10.30 2.00 -17.17
N ASP A 117 11.19 1.10 -17.58
CA ASP A 117 11.17 0.52 -18.91
C ASP A 117 10.04 -0.51 -19.02
N THR A 118 8.90 -0.08 -19.53
CA THR A 118 7.70 -0.90 -19.66
C THR A 118 7.85 -2.08 -20.62
N SER A 119 8.87 -2.07 -21.51
CA SER A 119 9.17 -3.21 -22.38
C SER A 119 9.69 -4.43 -21.62
N LYS A 120 10.17 -4.25 -20.40
CA LYS A 120 10.63 -5.31 -19.49
C LYS A 120 9.49 -5.86 -18.60
N ILE A 121 8.29 -5.35 -18.72
CA ILE A 121 7.11 -5.76 -17.93
C ILE A 121 6.22 -6.62 -18.81
N THR A 122 6.20 -7.91 -18.56
CA THR A 122 5.44 -8.87 -19.40
C THR A 122 3.94 -8.70 -19.26
N ASN A 123 3.49 -8.26 -18.08
CA ASN A 123 2.08 -8.03 -17.77
C ASN A 123 1.57 -6.62 -18.17
N TRP A 124 2.41 -5.79 -18.82
CA TRP A 124 2.06 -4.40 -19.12
C TRP A 124 0.74 -4.23 -19.90
N GLN A 125 0.52 -5.07 -20.92
CA GLN A 125 -0.66 -4.95 -21.79
C GLN A 125 -1.96 -5.39 -21.11
N ASP A 126 -1.86 -6.21 -20.06
CA ASP A 126 -3.00 -6.71 -19.31
C ASP A 126 -3.48 -5.73 -18.23
N LEU A 127 -2.71 -4.66 -17.97
CA LEU A 127 -3.10 -3.64 -17.01
C LEU A 127 -4.26 -2.79 -17.56
N ASN A 128 -5.21 -2.45 -16.68
CA ASN A 128 -6.35 -1.59 -17.02
C ASN A 128 -5.87 -0.25 -17.62
N PRO A 129 -6.22 0.06 -18.87
CA PRO A 129 -5.73 1.26 -19.55
C PRO A 129 -6.04 2.57 -18.81
N LYS A 130 -7.19 2.67 -18.12
CA LYS A 130 -7.54 3.88 -17.34
C LYS A 130 -6.56 4.15 -16.22
N LEU A 131 -6.03 3.09 -15.58
CA LEU A 131 -5.06 3.20 -14.49
C LEU A 131 -3.63 3.27 -15.05
N ARG A 132 -3.29 2.37 -15.98
CA ARG A 132 -1.97 2.28 -16.62
C ARG A 132 -1.56 3.58 -17.28
N ASP A 133 -2.47 4.16 -18.08
CA ASP A 133 -2.19 5.35 -18.89
C ASP A 133 -2.54 6.66 -18.15
N SER A 134 -2.86 6.57 -16.85
CA SER A 134 -3.18 7.71 -16.00
C SER A 134 -2.03 8.72 -15.97
N THR A 135 -2.38 10.01 -16.07
CA THR A 135 -1.42 11.13 -15.91
C THR A 135 -0.80 11.21 -14.53
N TYR A 136 -1.32 10.47 -13.54
CA TYR A 136 -0.72 10.37 -12.21
C TYR A 136 0.55 9.53 -12.22
N LEU A 137 0.58 8.45 -13.02
CA LEU A 137 1.74 7.56 -13.15
C LEU A 137 2.66 7.97 -14.30
N ASN A 138 2.17 8.77 -15.26
CA ASN A 138 2.86 9.11 -16.48
C ASN A 138 3.13 10.61 -16.56
N THR A 139 4.39 11.01 -16.75
CA THR A 139 4.81 12.40 -16.83
C THR A 139 5.90 12.56 -17.92
N GLY A 140 5.74 13.55 -18.81
CA GLY A 140 6.74 13.82 -19.85
C GLY A 140 6.99 12.64 -20.79
N GLY A 141 5.97 11.83 -21.08
CA GLY A 141 6.07 10.65 -21.94
C GLY A 141 6.81 9.46 -21.30
N LYS A 142 7.02 9.49 -19.99
CA LYS A 142 7.68 8.43 -19.23
C LYS A 142 6.74 7.90 -18.14
N THR A 143 6.80 6.60 -17.89
CA THR A 143 6.06 5.90 -16.82
C THR A 143 6.92 5.85 -15.57
N TYR A 144 6.41 6.35 -14.45
CA TYR A 144 7.09 6.40 -13.16
C TYR A 144 6.51 5.43 -12.12
N GLY A 145 5.37 4.82 -12.39
CA GLY A 145 4.75 3.80 -11.56
C GLY A 145 3.92 2.84 -12.39
N LEU A 146 3.93 1.56 -12.06
CA LEU A 146 2.98 0.59 -12.59
C LEU A 146 1.75 0.55 -11.70
N SER A 147 0.56 0.73 -12.27
CA SER A 147 -0.68 0.49 -11.56
C SER A 147 -0.73 -0.96 -11.07
N TRP A 148 -0.87 -1.14 -9.76
CA TRP A 148 -0.84 -2.45 -9.13
C TRP A 148 -2.20 -2.88 -8.64
N VAL A 149 -2.76 -2.12 -7.73
CA VAL A 149 -4.09 -2.35 -7.17
C VAL A 149 -4.88 -1.07 -7.11
N TRP A 150 -6.21 -1.18 -7.07
CA TRP A 150 -7.12 -0.07 -6.90
C TRP A 150 -8.22 -0.43 -5.93
N GLY A 151 -8.86 0.58 -5.40
CA GLY A 151 -9.93 0.36 -4.44
C GLY A 151 -10.84 1.56 -4.32
N VAL A 152 -11.76 1.42 -3.40
CA VAL A 152 -12.78 2.41 -3.10
C VAL A 152 -12.81 2.69 -1.61
N THR A 153 -12.83 3.96 -1.24
CA THR A 153 -13.22 4.42 0.08
C THR A 153 -14.69 4.78 0.02
N SER A 154 -15.50 4.08 0.81
CA SER A 154 -16.93 4.30 0.94
C SER A 154 -17.38 3.90 2.33
N PHE A 155 -18.44 3.14 2.48
CA PHE A 155 -18.88 2.63 3.78
C PHE A 155 -19.14 1.13 3.75
N ALA A 156 -19.05 0.53 4.93
CA ALA A 156 -19.46 -0.84 5.16
C ALA A 156 -20.43 -0.91 6.34
N TYR A 157 -21.29 -1.91 6.35
CA TYR A 157 -22.31 -2.08 7.36
C TYR A 157 -22.34 -3.47 7.96
N ASN A 158 -22.85 -3.59 9.18
CA ASN A 158 -23.03 -4.84 9.88
C ASN A 158 -24.29 -5.55 9.36
N THR A 159 -24.13 -6.70 8.70
CA THR A 159 -25.23 -7.49 8.12
C THR A 159 -26.08 -8.18 9.18
N ASP A 160 -25.61 -8.31 10.41
CA ASP A 160 -26.40 -8.81 11.54
C ASP A 160 -27.44 -7.79 12.02
N VAL A 161 -27.19 -6.51 11.78
CA VAL A 161 -28.06 -5.40 12.21
C VAL A 161 -28.86 -4.84 11.05
N ILE A 162 -28.20 -4.44 9.97
CA ILE A 162 -28.85 -3.84 8.81
C ILE A 162 -29.18 -4.95 7.82
N LYS A 163 -30.47 -5.27 7.68
CA LYS A 163 -30.95 -6.41 6.85
C LYS A 163 -31.21 -6.05 5.41
N THR A 164 -31.44 -4.76 5.13
CA THR A 164 -31.62 -4.26 3.75
C THR A 164 -30.37 -3.50 3.35
N LYS A 165 -29.70 -3.95 2.30
CA LYS A 165 -28.49 -3.30 1.78
C LYS A 165 -28.74 -1.82 1.47
N PRO A 166 -28.05 -0.87 2.11
CA PRO A 166 -28.16 0.54 1.77
C PRO A 166 -27.66 0.82 0.35
N ASP A 167 -28.29 1.74 -0.35
CA ASP A 167 -27.87 2.17 -1.70
C ASP A 167 -27.39 3.64 -1.74
N SER A 168 -27.50 4.34 -0.62
CA SER A 168 -27.20 5.77 -0.50
C SER A 168 -26.20 6.06 0.61
N ILE A 169 -25.33 7.02 0.39
CA ILE A 169 -24.39 7.54 1.41
C ILE A 169 -25.13 8.15 2.61
N GLU A 170 -26.40 8.56 2.43
CA GLU A 170 -27.23 9.14 3.48
C GLU A 170 -27.48 8.21 4.67
N VAL A 171 -27.23 6.90 4.54
CA VAL A 171 -27.28 5.95 5.65
C VAL A 171 -26.38 6.37 6.82
N LEU A 172 -25.28 7.08 6.57
CA LEU A 172 -24.37 7.59 7.58
C LEU A 172 -24.99 8.71 8.42
N TRP A 173 -26.05 9.36 7.92
CA TRP A 173 -26.79 10.42 8.61
C TRP A 173 -28.21 9.98 9.03
N ASP A 174 -28.54 8.69 8.82
CA ASP A 174 -29.88 8.18 9.18
C ASP A 174 -30.08 8.18 10.70
N PRO A 175 -31.13 8.81 11.23
CA PRO A 175 -31.44 8.83 12.65
C PRO A 175 -31.63 7.44 13.27
N SER A 176 -31.95 6.41 12.49
CA SER A 176 -32.06 5.03 12.98
C SER A 176 -30.73 4.47 13.49
N HIS A 177 -29.59 5.08 13.07
CA HIS A 177 -28.26 4.73 13.50
C HIS A 177 -27.65 5.72 14.52
N ALA A 178 -28.50 6.41 15.33
CA ALA A 178 -28.05 7.34 16.34
C ALA A 178 -27.06 6.72 17.32
N GLY A 179 -25.85 7.32 17.45
CA GLY A 179 -24.75 6.80 18.26
C GLY A 179 -24.16 5.47 17.77
N ARG A 180 -24.36 5.13 16.47
CA ARG A 180 -23.98 3.84 15.87
C ARG A 180 -23.21 3.97 14.57
N VAL A 181 -22.66 5.14 14.26
CA VAL A 181 -21.84 5.40 13.07
C VAL A 181 -20.37 5.51 13.44
N GLY A 182 -19.50 4.75 12.76
CA GLY A 182 -18.05 4.89 12.80
C GLY A 182 -17.54 5.77 11.67
N TRP A 183 -16.53 6.57 11.93
CA TRP A 183 -15.97 7.47 10.92
C TRP A 183 -14.45 7.45 10.94
N ARG A 184 -13.80 7.44 9.77
CA ARG A 184 -12.34 7.51 9.70
C ARG A 184 -11.84 8.91 10.08
N ASP A 185 -10.82 8.97 10.93
CA ASP A 185 -10.14 10.22 11.25
C ASP A 185 -9.12 10.59 10.17
N ASP A 186 -9.63 11.08 9.04
CA ASP A 186 -8.82 11.55 7.93
C ASP A 186 -9.46 12.79 7.31
N PRO A 187 -8.75 13.94 7.24
CA PRO A 187 -9.33 15.21 6.76
C PRO A 187 -9.71 15.17 5.28
N VAL A 188 -8.94 14.46 4.45
CA VAL A 188 -9.19 14.42 3.00
C VAL A 188 -10.43 13.58 2.72
N GLU A 189 -10.51 12.40 3.32
CA GLU A 189 -11.68 11.53 3.17
C GLU A 189 -12.94 12.17 3.77
N ALA A 190 -12.83 12.81 4.96
CA ALA A 190 -13.97 13.45 5.59
C ALA A 190 -14.57 14.56 4.70
N VAL A 191 -13.73 15.44 4.16
CA VAL A 191 -14.18 16.50 3.24
C VAL A 191 -14.77 15.90 1.97
N ALA A 192 -14.14 14.86 1.42
CA ALA A 192 -14.63 14.19 0.20
C ALA A 192 -16.00 13.53 0.42
N PHE A 193 -16.24 12.84 1.55
CA PHE A 193 -17.55 12.31 1.91
C PHE A 193 -18.62 13.40 2.05
N GLY A 194 -18.28 14.49 2.74
CA GLY A 194 -19.19 15.63 2.87
C GLY A 194 -19.50 16.29 1.52
N ALA A 195 -18.52 16.37 0.63
CA ALA A 195 -18.70 16.89 -0.73
C ALA A 195 -19.63 15.99 -1.56
N ILE A 196 -19.38 14.68 -1.60
CA ILE A 196 -20.23 13.71 -2.29
C ILE A 196 -21.68 13.80 -1.75
N ALA A 197 -21.85 13.80 -0.43
CA ALA A 197 -23.16 13.87 0.21
C ALA A 197 -23.89 15.21 -0.04
N THR A 198 -23.19 16.24 -0.47
CA THR A 198 -23.76 17.54 -0.85
C THR A 198 -23.81 17.78 -2.37
N GLY A 199 -23.47 16.75 -3.17
CA GLY A 199 -23.50 16.79 -4.64
C GLY A 199 -22.37 17.65 -5.23
N GLN A 200 -21.22 17.75 -4.56
CA GLN A 200 -20.07 18.52 -4.99
C GLN A 200 -18.93 17.59 -5.44
N ASP A 201 -17.99 18.12 -6.23
CA ASP A 201 -16.75 17.42 -6.57
C ASP A 201 -15.88 17.21 -5.31
N PRO A 202 -15.61 15.96 -4.91
CA PRO A 202 -14.81 15.69 -3.70
C PRO A 202 -13.36 16.16 -3.79
N ASN A 203 -12.80 16.31 -5.00
CA ASN A 203 -11.44 16.78 -5.21
C ASN A 203 -11.32 18.31 -5.14
N ASN A 204 -12.42 19.03 -5.39
CA ASN A 204 -12.45 20.50 -5.36
C ASN A 204 -13.85 21.01 -5.00
N PRO A 205 -14.30 20.83 -3.76
CA PRO A 205 -15.61 21.28 -3.32
C PRO A 205 -15.75 22.79 -3.49
N ALA A 206 -16.83 23.21 -4.14
CA ALA A 206 -17.11 24.64 -4.41
C ALA A 206 -17.54 25.39 -3.15
N ASP A 207 -18.17 24.70 -2.20
CA ASP A 207 -18.75 25.26 -0.97
C ASP A 207 -18.35 24.41 0.23
N LEU A 208 -17.23 24.77 0.87
CA LEU A 208 -16.71 24.11 2.06
C LEU A 208 -17.59 24.34 3.31
N ASP A 209 -18.36 25.43 3.37
CA ASP A 209 -19.28 25.67 4.49
C ASP A 209 -20.44 24.67 4.44
N LYS A 210 -20.97 24.39 3.25
CA LYS A 210 -21.99 23.35 3.06
C LYS A 210 -21.46 21.96 3.43
N VAL A 211 -20.21 21.64 3.04
CA VAL A 211 -19.52 20.40 3.43
C VAL A 211 -19.40 20.32 4.96
N ARG A 212 -18.94 21.40 5.61
CA ARG A 212 -18.82 21.48 7.06
C ARG A 212 -20.16 21.25 7.77
N GLN A 213 -21.23 21.90 7.32
CA GLN A 213 -22.56 21.71 7.89
C GLN A 213 -23.05 20.27 7.77
N LYS A 214 -22.80 19.62 6.62
CA LYS A 214 -23.14 18.22 6.41
C LYS A 214 -22.37 17.30 7.38
N LEU A 215 -21.07 17.54 7.57
CA LEU A 215 -20.26 16.79 8.53
C LEU A 215 -20.70 17.02 9.98
N LEU A 216 -21.06 18.22 10.36
CA LEU A 216 -21.59 18.51 11.70
C LEU A 216 -22.94 17.81 11.97
N ALA A 217 -23.73 17.58 10.93
CA ALA A 217 -24.97 16.83 11.04
C ALA A 217 -24.77 15.36 11.43
N LEU A 218 -23.54 14.81 11.38
CA LEU A 218 -23.21 13.51 11.92
C LEU A 218 -23.29 13.41 13.44
N LYS A 219 -23.31 14.53 14.15
CA LYS A 219 -23.17 14.55 15.62
C LYS A 219 -24.06 13.55 16.36
N PRO A 220 -25.38 13.44 16.05
CA PRO A 220 -26.25 12.47 16.73
C PRO A 220 -25.93 11.02 16.39
N GLN A 221 -25.40 10.74 15.19
CA GLN A 221 -25.13 9.39 14.70
C GLN A 221 -23.75 8.88 15.10
N LEU A 222 -22.79 9.80 15.26
CA LEU A 222 -21.39 9.44 15.46
C LEU A 222 -21.12 8.74 16.79
N LYS A 223 -20.64 7.50 16.74
CA LYS A 223 -20.17 6.73 17.90
C LYS A 223 -18.70 7.01 18.17
N THR A 224 -17.85 6.79 17.17
CA THR A 224 -16.39 6.86 17.32
C THR A 224 -15.71 7.21 16.03
N PHE A 225 -14.48 7.72 16.16
CA PHE A 225 -13.51 7.75 15.08
C PHE A 225 -12.66 6.48 15.10
N TRP A 226 -12.07 6.13 13.96
CA TRP A 226 -11.12 5.05 13.82
C TRP A 226 -9.96 5.48 12.88
N SER A 227 -8.80 4.89 13.05
CA SER A 227 -7.58 5.26 12.32
C SER A 227 -6.90 4.08 11.61
N SER A 228 -7.20 2.84 12.02
CA SER A 228 -6.62 1.63 11.46
C SER A 228 -7.67 0.54 11.21
N GLU A 229 -7.36 -0.38 10.30
CA GLU A 229 -8.22 -1.54 10.01
C GLU A 229 -8.44 -2.41 11.26
N ASP A 230 -7.41 -2.58 12.09
CA ASP A 230 -7.50 -3.35 13.33
C ASP A 230 -8.48 -2.71 14.34
N GLU A 231 -8.41 -1.38 14.47
CA GLU A 231 -9.36 -0.62 15.31
C GLU A 231 -10.79 -0.74 14.78
N TRP A 232 -10.98 -0.59 13.47
CA TRP A 232 -12.27 -0.76 12.82
C TRP A 232 -12.86 -2.15 13.09
N ASN A 233 -12.07 -3.21 12.90
CA ASN A 233 -12.49 -4.59 13.13
C ASN A 233 -12.88 -4.83 14.59
N LYS A 234 -12.13 -4.27 15.55
CA LYS A 234 -12.46 -4.35 16.99
C LYS A 234 -13.79 -3.67 17.32
N HIS A 235 -14.02 -2.50 16.74
CA HIS A 235 -15.29 -1.77 16.95
C HIS A 235 -16.48 -2.52 16.34
N LEU A 236 -16.35 -3.09 15.13
CA LEU A 236 -17.43 -3.89 14.54
C LEU A 236 -17.70 -5.15 15.36
N ALA A 237 -16.65 -5.89 15.74
CA ALA A 237 -16.78 -7.09 16.59
C ALA A 237 -17.37 -6.77 17.97
N GLY A 238 -17.03 -5.62 18.55
CA GLY A 238 -17.57 -5.08 19.79
C GLY A 238 -18.99 -4.52 19.65
N LYS A 239 -19.53 -4.49 18.42
CA LYS A 239 -20.85 -3.91 18.11
C LYS A 239 -20.97 -2.44 18.51
N ASP A 240 -19.89 -1.68 18.35
CA ASP A 240 -19.88 -0.25 18.67
C ASP A 240 -20.61 0.57 17.60
N PHE A 241 -20.58 0.14 16.33
CA PHE A 241 -21.30 0.79 15.24
C PHE A 241 -22.03 -0.23 14.34
N ASP A 242 -23.02 0.24 13.62
CA ASP A 242 -23.81 -0.53 12.65
C ASP A 242 -23.34 -0.28 11.22
N VAL A 243 -22.86 0.93 10.95
CA VAL A 243 -22.33 1.40 9.67
C VAL A 243 -21.15 2.31 9.92
N ALA A 244 -20.13 2.21 9.06
CA ALA A 244 -18.94 3.06 9.17
C ALA A 244 -18.30 3.30 7.80
N THR A 245 -17.61 4.43 7.63
CA THR A 245 -16.72 4.61 6.49
C THR A 245 -15.68 3.51 6.47
N TYR A 246 -15.32 2.99 5.29
CA TYR A 246 -14.34 1.90 5.19
C TYR A 246 -13.76 1.77 3.78
N TRP A 247 -12.74 0.94 3.65
CA TRP A 247 -12.07 0.63 2.38
C TRP A 247 -12.53 -0.73 1.83
N SER A 248 -12.66 -0.82 0.51
CA SER A 248 -13.13 -2.03 -0.18
C SER A 248 -12.28 -3.27 0.13
N GLY A 249 -10.95 -3.17 0.00
CA GLY A 249 -10.04 -4.28 0.29
C GLY A 249 -10.07 -4.71 1.75
N SER A 250 -10.17 -3.75 2.67
CA SER A 250 -10.30 -4.03 4.11
C SER A 250 -11.63 -4.71 4.44
N ALA A 251 -12.73 -4.31 3.82
CA ALA A 251 -14.01 -4.98 4.01
C ALA A 251 -13.95 -6.45 3.53
N ALA A 252 -13.28 -6.72 2.41
CA ALA A 252 -13.03 -8.07 1.94
C ALA A 252 -12.25 -8.91 2.97
N ARG A 253 -11.17 -8.36 3.54
CA ARG A 253 -10.38 -9.03 4.59
C ARG A 253 -11.17 -9.22 5.87
N SER A 254 -11.91 -8.20 6.30
CA SER A 254 -12.76 -8.27 7.51
C SER A 254 -13.78 -9.39 7.42
N ALA A 255 -14.44 -9.54 6.28
CA ALA A 255 -15.39 -10.62 6.06
C ALA A 255 -14.70 -11.99 6.00
N LYS A 256 -13.58 -12.09 5.30
CA LYS A 256 -12.93 -13.36 4.98
C LYS A 256 -12.00 -13.85 6.08
N ALA A 257 -11.04 -13.04 6.48
CA ALA A 257 -10.02 -13.43 7.44
C ALA A 257 -10.48 -13.32 8.89
N PHE A 258 -11.36 -12.36 9.19
CA PHE A 258 -11.86 -12.14 10.55
C PHE A 258 -13.29 -12.64 10.77
N HIS A 259 -13.94 -13.16 9.72
CA HIS A 259 -15.31 -13.68 9.76
C HIS A 259 -16.33 -12.69 10.35
N LEU A 260 -16.11 -11.40 10.10
CA LEU A 260 -17.02 -10.36 10.58
C LEU A 260 -18.25 -10.26 9.66
N PRO A 261 -19.44 -9.97 10.21
CA PRO A 261 -20.67 -9.81 9.44
C PRO A 261 -20.69 -8.43 8.74
N VAL A 262 -19.91 -8.28 7.69
CA VAL A 262 -19.71 -7.01 7.00
C VAL A 262 -19.97 -7.11 5.51
N GLU A 263 -20.68 -6.13 4.96
CA GLU A 263 -20.77 -5.87 3.52
C GLU A 263 -20.34 -4.44 3.21
N PHE A 264 -19.65 -4.29 2.07
CA PHE A 264 -19.22 -3.01 1.52
C PHE A 264 -20.22 -2.48 0.51
N VAL A 265 -20.38 -1.15 0.45
CA VAL A 265 -21.31 -0.48 -0.45
C VAL A 265 -20.62 0.63 -1.21
N VAL A 266 -20.83 0.68 -2.53
CA VAL A 266 -20.60 1.87 -3.35
C VAL A 266 -21.96 2.50 -3.65
N PRO A 267 -22.27 3.63 -3.00
CA PRO A 267 -23.59 4.25 -3.08
C PRO A 267 -23.84 4.89 -4.44
N LYS A 268 -25.12 5.21 -4.71
CA LYS A 268 -25.55 5.81 -5.97
C LYS A 268 -24.97 7.22 -6.19
N GLU A 269 -24.66 7.94 -5.11
CA GLU A 269 -24.07 9.28 -5.17
C GLU A 269 -22.60 9.23 -5.60
N GLY A 270 -21.98 8.05 -5.56
CA GLY A 270 -20.59 7.84 -5.88
C GLY A 270 -19.70 7.62 -4.64
N ALA A 271 -18.44 7.31 -4.87
CA ALA A 271 -17.47 7.03 -3.83
C ALA A 271 -16.06 7.48 -4.25
N ILE A 272 -15.13 7.49 -3.30
CA ILE A 272 -13.73 7.88 -3.55
C ILE A 272 -12.99 6.70 -4.13
N GLY A 273 -12.50 6.84 -5.37
CA GLY A 273 -11.61 5.88 -6.00
C GLY A 273 -10.14 6.20 -5.70
N TRP A 274 -9.32 5.19 -5.52
CA TRP A 274 -7.88 5.33 -5.39
C TRP A 274 -7.17 4.17 -6.07
N PHE A 275 -5.91 4.36 -6.42
CA PHE A 275 -5.06 3.28 -6.90
C PHE A 275 -3.61 3.52 -6.50
N ASP A 276 -2.92 2.42 -6.28
CA ASP A 276 -1.53 2.39 -5.88
C ASP A 276 -0.68 1.81 -6.99
N GLY A 277 0.52 2.33 -7.10
CA GLY A 277 1.50 1.89 -8.07
C GLY A 277 2.78 1.41 -7.41
N LEU A 278 3.46 0.48 -8.08
CA LEU A 278 4.83 0.11 -7.75
C LEU A 278 5.77 0.93 -8.62
N SER A 279 6.70 1.61 -7.98
CA SER A 279 7.67 2.50 -8.62
C SER A 279 9.09 2.00 -8.43
N LEU A 280 9.95 2.30 -9.40
CA LEU A 280 11.38 2.07 -9.30
C LEU A 280 12.02 3.25 -8.56
N ALA A 281 12.63 3.02 -7.41
CA ALA A 281 13.28 4.09 -6.65
C ALA A 281 14.45 4.70 -7.43
N ALA A 282 14.74 5.98 -7.19
CA ALA A 282 15.88 6.63 -7.81
C ALA A 282 17.19 5.99 -7.33
N ASN A 283 18.13 5.79 -8.25
CA ASN A 283 19.41 5.13 -7.97
C ASN A 283 19.26 3.71 -7.37
N ALA A 284 18.20 3.00 -7.71
CA ALA A 284 17.96 1.62 -7.28
C ALA A 284 19.20 0.75 -7.53
N PRO A 285 19.82 0.17 -6.48
CA PRO A 285 21.05 -0.63 -6.64
C PRO A 285 20.81 -1.89 -7.49
N ASN A 286 19.61 -2.45 -7.43
CA ASN A 286 19.23 -3.71 -8.04
C ASN A 286 18.05 -3.57 -9.00
N ALA A 287 18.13 -2.60 -9.93
CA ALA A 287 17.04 -2.24 -10.84
C ALA A 287 16.47 -3.42 -11.65
N ASP A 288 17.32 -4.39 -12.07
CA ASP A 288 16.85 -5.57 -12.80
C ASP A 288 16.02 -6.51 -11.90
N CYS A 289 16.41 -6.69 -10.63
CA CYS A 289 15.60 -7.42 -9.64
C CYS A 289 14.30 -6.68 -9.35
N ALA A 290 14.35 -5.34 -9.25
CA ALA A 290 13.20 -4.50 -9.02
C ALA A 290 12.15 -4.63 -10.13
N LEU A 291 12.55 -4.58 -11.40
CA LEU A 291 11.63 -4.74 -12.53
C LEU A 291 11.00 -6.13 -12.57
N LYS A 292 11.76 -7.19 -12.27
CA LYS A 292 11.22 -8.55 -12.14
C LYS A 292 10.22 -8.66 -10.98
N PHE A 293 10.49 -7.98 -9.86
CA PHE A 293 9.59 -7.97 -8.71
C PHE A 293 8.29 -7.24 -9.03
N ILE A 294 8.38 -6.06 -9.64
CA ILE A 294 7.22 -5.29 -10.08
C ILE A 294 6.37 -6.13 -11.06
N ASP A 295 6.99 -6.77 -12.06
CA ASP A 295 6.28 -7.62 -13.02
C ASP A 295 5.60 -8.83 -12.36
N PHE A 296 6.28 -9.45 -11.38
CA PHE A 296 5.70 -10.54 -10.59
C PHE A 296 4.50 -10.06 -9.76
N MET A 297 4.62 -8.92 -9.07
CA MET A 297 3.55 -8.37 -8.24
C MET A 297 2.30 -7.96 -9.02
N VAL A 298 2.45 -7.50 -10.27
CA VAL A 298 1.29 -7.17 -11.14
C VAL A 298 0.74 -8.40 -11.89
N SER A 299 1.31 -9.59 -11.69
CA SER A 299 0.89 -10.80 -12.39
C SER A 299 -0.42 -11.38 -11.83
N PRO A 300 -1.23 -12.04 -12.68
CA PRO A 300 -2.39 -12.78 -12.20
C PRO A 300 -2.03 -13.91 -11.22
N GLU A 301 -0.84 -14.53 -11.36
CA GLU A 301 -0.40 -15.59 -10.47
C GLU A 301 -0.29 -15.13 -9.02
N PHE A 302 0.34 -13.96 -8.82
CA PHE A 302 0.45 -13.36 -7.49
C PHE A 302 -0.92 -12.91 -6.99
N TYR A 303 -1.61 -12.10 -7.79
CA TYR A 303 -2.82 -11.43 -7.35
C TYR A 303 -3.95 -12.39 -6.98
N VAL A 304 -4.24 -13.37 -7.84
CA VAL A 304 -5.33 -14.33 -7.60
C VAL A 304 -5.13 -15.08 -6.28
N LYS A 305 -3.89 -15.49 -5.99
CA LYS A 305 -3.61 -16.18 -4.74
C LYS A 305 -3.72 -15.25 -3.54
N TRP A 306 -3.20 -14.03 -3.63
CA TRP A 306 -3.30 -13.05 -2.55
C TRP A 306 -4.75 -12.70 -2.25
N ASP A 307 -5.56 -12.39 -3.25
CA ASP A 307 -6.99 -12.10 -3.07
C ASP A 307 -7.75 -13.33 -2.52
N THR A 308 -7.45 -14.52 -3.03
CA THR A 308 -8.14 -15.73 -2.61
C THR A 308 -7.80 -16.14 -1.19
N ASP A 309 -6.56 -16.01 -0.76
CA ASP A 309 -6.12 -16.49 0.57
C ASP A 309 -6.35 -15.44 1.68
N VAL A 310 -6.16 -14.16 1.37
CA VAL A 310 -6.12 -13.07 2.36
C VAL A 310 -7.25 -12.06 2.15
N GLY A 311 -7.55 -11.75 0.90
CA GLY A 311 -8.36 -10.60 0.49
C GLY A 311 -7.48 -9.40 0.14
N ALA A 312 -7.69 -8.83 -1.03
CA ALA A 312 -6.87 -7.76 -1.58
C ALA A 312 -7.75 -6.60 -2.07
N PRO A 313 -7.20 -5.40 -2.29
CA PRO A 313 -7.80 -4.42 -3.17
C PRO A 313 -7.92 -4.98 -4.59
N ALA A 314 -8.79 -4.42 -5.44
CA ALA A 314 -8.97 -4.91 -6.80
C ALA A 314 -7.67 -4.80 -7.63
N SER A 315 -7.44 -5.78 -8.51
CA SER A 315 -6.26 -5.79 -9.37
C SER A 315 -6.33 -4.68 -10.42
N ALA A 316 -5.17 -4.10 -10.72
CA ALA A 316 -5.04 -3.32 -11.95
C ALA A 316 -4.84 -4.21 -13.19
N ASN A 317 -4.51 -5.48 -13.02
CA ASN A 317 -4.37 -6.45 -14.11
C ASN A 317 -5.70 -7.13 -14.41
N GLN A 318 -6.31 -6.79 -15.54
CA GLN A 318 -7.62 -7.31 -15.94
C GLN A 318 -7.61 -8.83 -16.21
N ALA A 319 -6.46 -9.39 -16.62
CA ALA A 319 -6.34 -10.85 -16.80
C ALA A 319 -6.38 -11.63 -15.47
N ALA A 320 -6.30 -10.94 -14.32
CA ALA A 320 -6.48 -11.55 -13.02
C ALA A 320 -7.95 -11.70 -12.64
N ASP A 321 -8.80 -10.73 -13.03
CA ASP A 321 -10.21 -10.70 -12.65
C ASP A 321 -10.97 -11.95 -13.11
N ASP A 322 -10.71 -12.41 -14.34
CA ASP A 322 -11.33 -13.60 -14.90
C ASP A 322 -10.91 -14.91 -14.20
N LYS A 323 -9.79 -14.89 -13.50
CA LYS A 323 -9.24 -16.04 -12.78
C LYS A 323 -9.67 -16.11 -11.31
N LEU A 324 -10.29 -15.06 -10.80
CA LEU A 324 -10.84 -15.06 -9.45
C LEU A 324 -12.02 -16.03 -9.33
N PRO A 325 -12.24 -16.64 -8.14
CA PRO A 325 -13.47 -17.37 -7.85
C PRO A 325 -14.72 -16.55 -8.17
N ALA A 326 -15.78 -17.22 -8.62
CA ALA A 326 -17.01 -16.55 -9.06
C ALA A 326 -17.68 -15.71 -7.94
N ASP A 327 -17.43 -16.08 -6.69
CA ASP A 327 -17.93 -15.43 -5.47
C ASP A 327 -16.91 -14.49 -4.83
N ALA A 328 -15.73 -14.30 -5.42
CA ALA A 328 -14.73 -13.39 -4.89
C ALA A 328 -15.27 -11.96 -4.84
N PHE A 329 -14.98 -11.26 -3.73
CA PHE A 329 -15.43 -9.88 -3.50
C PHE A 329 -15.07 -8.97 -4.68
N ASN A 330 -13.83 -9.02 -5.14
CA ASN A 330 -13.35 -8.17 -6.22
C ASN A 330 -14.02 -8.49 -7.57
N ARG A 331 -14.47 -9.73 -7.78
CA ARG A 331 -15.25 -10.11 -8.95
C ARG A 331 -16.71 -9.67 -8.84
N VAL A 332 -17.33 -9.87 -7.69
CA VAL A 332 -18.78 -9.63 -7.47
C VAL A 332 -19.07 -8.16 -7.21
N VAL A 333 -18.26 -7.47 -6.40
CA VAL A 333 -18.51 -6.10 -5.96
C VAL A 333 -17.76 -5.12 -6.85
N MET A 334 -16.45 -5.30 -7.01
CA MET A 334 -15.60 -4.35 -7.74
C MET A 334 -15.68 -4.52 -9.26
N GLY A 335 -16.00 -5.72 -9.75
CA GLY A 335 -16.19 -6.01 -11.18
C GLY A 335 -17.57 -5.67 -11.72
N GLN A 336 -18.47 -5.03 -10.94
CA GLN A 336 -19.81 -4.67 -11.41
C GLN A 336 -19.76 -3.67 -12.57
N PRO A 337 -20.57 -3.87 -13.63
CA PRO A 337 -20.72 -2.86 -14.67
C PRO A 337 -21.12 -1.50 -14.10
N GLY A 338 -20.51 -0.43 -14.58
CA GLY A 338 -20.79 0.93 -14.11
C GLY A 338 -20.16 1.29 -12.76
N MET A 339 -19.35 0.40 -12.17
CA MET A 339 -18.66 0.70 -10.90
C MET A 339 -17.72 1.88 -11.05
N GLN A 340 -16.84 1.83 -12.04
CA GLN A 340 -15.83 2.86 -12.24
C GLN A 340 -16.39 4.23 -12.66
N GLU A 341 -17.60 4.27 -13.22
CA GLU A 341 -18.29 5.51 -13.59
C GLU A 341 -18.81 6.28 -12.37
N ARG A 342 -19.00 5.58 -11.25
CA ARG A 342 -19.42 6.18 -9.96
C ARG A 342 -18.25 6.60 -9.07
N LEU A 343 -17.00 6.41 -9.53
CA LEU A 343 -15.83 6.73 -8.72
C LEU A 343 -15.27 8.10 -9.05
N PHE A 344 -15.07 8.89 -8.01
CA PHE A 344 -14.25 10.09 -8.03
C PHE A 344 -12.82 9.71 -7.64
N TYR A 345 -11.96 9.50 -8.62
CA TYR A 345 -10.57 9.18 -8.30
C TYR A 345 -9.90 10.35 -7.60
N MET A 346 -9.20 10.06 -6.50
CA MET A 346 -8.43 11.05 -5.74
C MET A 346 -7.48 11.80 -6.67
N ALA A 347 -7.46 13.12 -6.56
CA ALA A 347 -6.53 13.98 -7.27
C ALA A 347 -5.45 14.51 -6.31
N PRO A 348 -4.25 14.84 -6.82
CA PRO A 348 -3.24 15.53 -6.02
C PRO A 348 -3.79 16.84 -5.48
N LEU A 349 -3.76 17.03 -4.17
CA LEU A 349 -4.14 18.27 -3.53
C LEU A 349 -2.94 19.22 -3.47
N THR A 350 -3.19 20.51 -3.71
CA THR A 350 -2.22 21.55 -3.37
C THR A 350 -2.03 21.64 -1.86
N ASP A 351 -0.92 22.21 -1.41
CA ASP A 351 -0.67 22.40 0.03
C ASP A 351 -1.75 23.29 0.67
N GLU A 352 -2.25 24.29 -0.08
CA GLU A 352 -3.34 25.16 0.36
C GLU A 352 -4.66 24.39 0.55
N GLN A 353 -5.02 23.52 -0.41
CA GLN A 353 -6.21 22.68 -0.29
C GLN A 353 -6.08 21.71 0.88
N ARG A 354 -4.94 21.05 1.02
CA ARG A 354 -4.66 20.13 2.13
C ARG A 354 -4.79 20.83 3.48
N LYS A 355 -4.22 22.03 3.59
CA LYS A 355 -4.35 22.84 4.81
C LYS A 355 -5.81 23.19 5.11
N LYS A 356 -6.58 23.67 4.11
CA LYS A 356 -8.00 23.99 4.28
C LYS A 356 -8.82 22.77 4.72
N PHE A 357 -8.57 21.61 4.15
CA PHE A 357 -9.28 20.39 4.53
C PHE A 357 -8.93 19.95 5.95
N THR A 358 -7.66 20.05 6.33
CA THR A 358 -7.22 19.74 7.69
C THR A 358 -7.85 20.70 8.70
N GLU A 359 -7.80 22.00 8.44
CA GLU A 359 -8.40 23.00 9.33
C GLU A 359 -9.91 22.82 9.48
N LEU A 360 -10.63 22.55 8.38
CA LEU A 360 -12.06 22.26 8.40
C LEU A 360 -12.37 21.04 9.26
N TRP A 361 -11.62 19.94 9.07
CA TRP A 361 -11.84 18.70 9.80
C TRP A 361 -11.56 18.85 11.29
N GLU A 362 -10.49 19.52 11.68
CA GLU A 362 -10.18 19.80 13.09
C GLU A 362 -11.28 20.65 13.76
N GLN A 363 -11.83 21.64 13.05
CA GLN A 363 -12.98 22.42 13.54
C GLN A 363 -14.21 21.54 13.73
N VAL A 364 -14.52 20.71 12.73
CA VAL A 364 -15.65 19.76 12.79
C VAL A 364 -15.49 18.82 13.99
N LYS A 365 -14.34 18.17 14.18
CA LYS A 365 -14.09 17.29 15.33
C LYS A 365 -14.31 18.00 16.66
N THR A 366 -13.78 19.21 16.79
CA THR A 366 -13.96 20.05 18.00
C THR A 366 -15.45 20.27 18.30
N GLU A 367 -16.26 20.61 17.29
CA GLU A 367 -17.69 20.88 17.47
C GLU A 367 -18.52 19.60 17.67
N LEU A 368 -18.06 18.47 17.12
CA LEU A 368 -18.64 17.15 17.42
C LEU A 368 -18.39 16.73 18.88
N GLY A 369 -17.37 17.32 19.53
CA GLY A 369 -17.00 17.03 20.92
C GLY A 369 -16.20 15.74 21.04
N LYS A 370 -15.38 15.46 20.05
CA LYS A 370 -14.57 14.23 19.93
C LYS A 370 -13.08 14.56 19.83
#